data_03669bba68f0f01a3b7926b5b2db4003
#
_entry.id   03669bba68f0f01a3b7926b5b2db4003
#
_cell.length_a   1.000
_cell.length_b   1.000
_cell.length_c   1.000
_cell.angle_alpha   90.00
_cell.angle_beta   90.00
_cell.angle_gamma   90.00
#
_symmetry.space_group_name_H-M   'P 1'
#
loop_
_entity.id
_entity.type
_entity.pdbx_description
1 polymer ?
#
loop_
_entity_poly.entity_id
_entity_poly.type
_entity_poly.pdbx_seq_one_letter_code
_entity_poly.pdbx_strand_id
1 'polypeptide(L)'
;PEQAPELAKLYTTVDTYDNHRDIPRHREAMDAAARAGDQVAVISTGWDPGFFSLNRVYGAAVLPGADQMTFWGPGLSQGHSDAVRRVPGVKKGVQYTKPNPDAIAAVKRGEGGDLDAKKCHIRHCYIVADEADQDAIREAIVTMPDYFVGYETIVDFISDEEFERDHQGMPHGGNVVTQGKAGTSRHVIEFGLELERNPDFTAAVQVAHGRAAH
;
A
#
# COMPACT_ATOMS: atom_id res chain seq x y z
N PRO A 1 17.35 4.51 7.79
CA PRO A 1 16.81 5.52 8.71
C PRO A 1 17.91 6.30 9.44
N GLU A 2 18.97 5.63 9.91
CA GLU A 2 20.02 6.24 10.74
C GLU A 2 20.87 7.29 9.99
N GLN A 3 21.11 7.10 8.71
CA GLN A 3 21.90 8.01 7.88
C GLN A 3 21.10 9.25 7.40
N ALA A 4 19.77 9.16 7.34
CA ALA A 4 18.95 10.21 6.75
C ALA A 4 19.08 11.56 7.49
N PRO A 5 19.03 11.64 8.84
CA PRO A 5 19.22 12.90 9.54
C PRO A 5 20.62 13.51 9.34
N GLU A 6 21.67 12.69 9.21
CA GLU A 6 23.03 13.21 8.97
C GLU A 6 23.15 13.82 7.58
N LEU A 7 22.51 13.23 6.57
CA LEU A 7 22.45 13.79 5.22
C LEU A 7 21.62 15.07 5.17
N ALA A 8 20.51 15.12 5.90
CA ALA A 8 19.61 16.28 5.94
C ALA A 8 20.25 17.53 6.57
N LYS A 9 21.32 17.39 7.37
CA LYS A 9 22.13 18.53 7.85
C LYS A 9 22.97 19.15 6.75
N LEU A 10 23.29 18.41 5.72
CA LEU A 10 24.24 18.82 4.67
C LEU A 10 23.58 19.14 3.34
N TYR A 11 22.43 18.52 3.06
CA TYR A 11 21.78 18.58 1.76
C TYR A 11 20.27 18.66 1.89
N THR A 12 19.61 19.26 0.90
CA THR A 12 18.18 19.04 0.67
C THR A 12 17.94 17.57 0.34
N THR A 13 17.07 16.91 1.09
CA THR A 13 16.84 15.46 0.99
C THR A 13 15.40 15.12 0.67
N VAL A 14 15.22 14.00 -0.05
CA VAL A 14 13.91 13.39 -0.32
C VAL A 14 14.01 11.91 -0.01
N ASP A 15 13.11 11.37 0.81
CA ASP A 15 13.10 9.96 1.16
C ASP A 15 11.73 9.29 0.93
N THR A 16 11.73 7.96 0.92
CA THR A 16 10.53 7.12 0.79
C THR A 16 10.24 6.33 2.06
N TYR A 17 10.55 6.89 3.23
CA TYR A 17 10.30 6.21 4.50
C TYR A 17 8.81 5.85 4.64
N ASP A 18 8.50 4.57 4.85
CA ASP A 18 7.15 4.01 4.78
C ASP A 18 6.70 3.24 6.04
N ASN A 19 7.50 3.25 7.11
CA ASN A 19 7.04 2.68 8.37
C ASN A 19 6.01 3.63 9.02
N HIS A 20 4.76 3.44 8.68
CA HIS A 20 3.64 4.32 9.05
C HIS A 20 3.58 4.63 10.56
N ARG A 21 3.88 3.65 11.40
CA ARG A 21 3.88 3.83 12.87
C ARG A 21 4.96 4.79 13.34
N ASP A 22 6.12 4.78 12.68
CA ASP A 22 7.29 5.57 13.07
C ASP A 22 7.47 6.86 12.27
N ILE A 23 6.60 7.19 11.31
CA ILE A 23 6.66 8.43 10.53
C ILE A 23 6.71 9.68 11.43
N PRO A 24 5.93 9.82 12.51
CA PRO A 24 6.02 10.99 13.37
C PRO A 24 7.42 11.19 13.95
N ARG A 25 8.04 10.14 14.46
CA ARG A 25 9.41 10.19 15.00
C ARG A 25 10.44 10.49 13.92
N HIS A 26 10.30 9.87 12.73
CA HIS A 26 11.17 10.15 11.59
C HIS A 26 11.07 11.61 11.17
N ARG A 27 9.87 12.16 11.10
CA ARG A 27 9.62 13.58 10.79
C ARG A 27 10.34 14.52 11.78
N GLU A 28 10.23 14.27 13.09
CA GLU A 28 10.88 15.09 14.12
C GLU A 28 12.41 15.09 13.94
N ALA A 29 12.99 13.92 13.69
CA ALA A 29 14.43 13.79 13.50
C ALA A 29 14.90 14.51 12.23
N MET A 30 14.14 14.40 11.12
CA MET A 30 14.48 15.04 9.86
C MET A 30 14.27 16.55 9.91
N ASP A 31 13.21 17.06 10.55
CA ASP A 31 12.96 18.48 10.73
C ASP A 31 14.09 19.15 11.55
N ALA A 32 14.47 18.53 12.67
CA ALA A 32 15.57 19.03 13.50
C ALA A 32 16.90 19.07 12.72
N ALA A 33 17.20 18.04 11.95
CA ALA A 33 18.43 17.96 11.18
C ALA A 33 18.47 18.98 10.04
N ALA A 34 17.40 19.11 9.28
CA ALA A 34 17.29 20.04 8.16
C ALA A 34 17.40 21.50 8.65
N ARG A 35 16.72 21.86 9.75
CA ARG A 35 16.84 23.19 10.37
C ARG A 35 18.25 23.49 10.84
N ALA A 36 18.94 22.51 11.42
CA ALA A 36 20.32 22.70 11.87
C ALA A 36 21.30 22.98 10.71
N GLY A 37 20.99 22.48 9.51
CA GLY A 37 21.79 22.66 8.30
C GLY A 37 21.31 23.74 7.35
N ASP A 38 20.22 24.45 7.67
CA ASP A 38 19.52 25.37 6.75
C ASP A 38 19.14 24.68 5.43
N GLN A 39 18.62 23.45 5.54
CA GLN A 39 18.24 22.60 4.42
C GLN A 39 16.75 22.28 4.43
N VAL A 40 16.26 21.61 3.38
CA VAL A 40 14.91 21.09 3.27
C VAL A 40 14.94 19.58 3.32
N ALA A 41 14.05 18.96 4.11
CA ALA A 41 13.82 17.54 4.12
C ALA A 41 12.38 17.23 3.74
N VAL A 42 12.18 16.51 2.64
CA VAL A 42 10.86 16.00 2.23
C VAL A 42 10.85 14.51 2.48
N ILE A 43 9.95 14.06 3.33
CA ILE A 43 9.91 12.67 3.81
C ILE A 43 8.72 11.91 3.23
N SER A 44 8.83 10.59 3.20
CA SER A 44 7.71 9.68 2.90
C SER A 44 7.08 9.94 1.52
N THR A 45 7.92 10.11 0.50
CA THR A 45 7.53 10.50 -0.85
C THR A 45 7.39 9.32 -1.82
N GLY A 46 6.89 8.19 -1.33
CA GLY A 46 6.51 7.06 -2.18
C GLY A 46 5.15 7.29 -2.88
N TRP A 47 4.53 6.20 -3.32
CA TRP A 47 3.16 6.31 -3.82
C TRP A 47 2.13 6.30 -2.68
N ASP A 48 2.35 5.51 -1.61
CA ASP A 48 1.62 5.60 -0.35
C ASP A 48 2.47 5.08 0.84
N PRO A 49 2.93 5.96 1.68
CA PRO A 49 2.69 7.41 1.73
C PRO A 49 3.41 8.19 0.61
N GLY A 50 2.88 9.36 0.31
CA GLY A 50 3.41 10.29 -0.69
C GLY A 50 2.35 10.74 -1.67
N PHE A 51 2.31 10.14 -2.86
CA PHE A 51 1.35 10.53 -3.91
C PHE A 51 -0.11 10.41 -3.44
N PHE A 52 -0.51 9.31 -2.83
CA PHE A 52 -1.86 9.17 -2.27
C PHE A 52 -2.12 10.09 -1.07
N SER A 53 -1.09 10.47 -0.32
CA SER A 53 -1.23 11.44 0.76
C SER A 53 -1.67 12.80 0.22
N LEU A 54 -1.10 13.25 -0.90
CA LEU A 54 -1.52 14.49 -1.58
C LEU A 54 -2.95 14.36 -2.12
N ASN A 55 -3.32 13.23 -2.68
CA ASN A 55 -4.68 12.99 -3.17
C ASN A 55 -5.71 13.05 -2.04
N ARG A 56 -5.38 12.50 -0.86
CA ARG A 56 -6.22 12.62 0.35
C ARG A 56 -6.37 14.07 0.80
N VAL A 57 -5.28 14.82 0.85
CA VAL A 57 -5.31 16.25 1.23
C VAL A 57 -6.14 17.05 0.25
N TYR A 58 -5.97 16.83 -1.05
CA TYR A 58 -6.73 17.53 -2.08
C TYR A 58 -8.23 17.19 -1.99
N GLY A 59 -8.59 15.92 -1.83
CA GLY A 59 -9.98 15.50 -1.64
C GLY A 59 -10.63 16.14 -0.42
N ALA A 60 -9.93 16.18 0.72
CA ALA A 60 -10.41 16.82 1.95
C ALA A 60 -10.55 18.35 1.80
N ALA A 61 -9.67 18.99 1.03
CA ALA A 61 -9.75 20.43 0.77
C ALA A 61 -10.97 20.81 -0.08
N VAL A 62 -11.29 19.96 -1.08
CA VAL A 62 -12.46 20.17 -1.97
C VAL A 62 -13.79 19.83 -1.29
N LEU A 63 -13.80 18.76 -0.47
CA LEU A 63 -14.98 18.30 0.27
C LEU A 63 -14.68 18.28 1.77
N PRO A 64 -14.70 19.43 2.47
CA PRO A 64 -14.44 19.48 3.89
C PRO A 64 -15.44 18.62 4.70
N GLY A 65 -14.91 17.78 5.60
CA GLY A 65 -15.73 16.87 6.39
C GLY A 65 -16.19 15.60 5.63
N ALA A 66 -15.62 15.33 4.45
CA ALA A 66 -15.86 14.10 3.73
C ALA A 66 -15.19 12.89 4.41
N ASP A 67 -15.80 11.72 4.23
CA ASP A 67 -15.17 10.45 4.56
C ASP A 67 -14.16 10.06 3.46
N GLN A 68 -13.03 9.51 3.87
CA GLN A 68 -12.01 9.05 2.96
C GLN A 68 -11.63 7.59 3.26
N MET A 69 -11.49 6.80 2.19
CA MET A 69 -10.99 5.44 2.29
C MET A 69 -9.92 5.21 1.23
N THR A 70 -8.85 4.54 1.63
CA THR A 70 -7.80 4.07 0.71
C THR A 70 -7.91 2.57 0.54
N PHE A 71 -7.96 2.13 -0.71
CA PHE A 71 -7.93 0.74 -1.12
C PHE A 71 -6.59 0.47 -1.79
N TRP A 72 -5.81 -0.47 -1.27
CA TRP A 72 -4.54 -0.89 -1.85
C TRP A 72 -4.73 -2.11 -2.75
N GLY A 73 -4.09 -2.10 -3.89
CA GLY A 73 -4.15 -3.16 -4.89
C GLY A 73 -5.03 -2.84 -6.12
N PRO A 74 -5.11 -3.80 -7.06
CA PRO A 74 -4.39 -5.07 -7.02
C PRO A 74 -2.88 -4.87 -7.03
N GLY A 75 -2.18 -5.57 -6.12
CA GLY A 75 -0.74 -5.41 -6.01
C GLY A 75 -0.07 -6.49 -5.17
N LEU A 76 1.15 -6.83 -5.53
CA LEU A 76 1.98 -7.81 -4.85
C LEU A 76 2.44 -7.28 -3.48
N SER A 77 2.32 -8.09 -2.45
CA SER A 77 2.84 -7.79 -1.12
C SER A 77 4.08 -8.66 -0.83
N GLN A 78 5.23 -8.04 -0.75
CA GLN A 78 6.49 -8.76 -0.49
C GLN A 78 6.49 -9.45 0.88
N GLY A 79 6.10 -8.74 1.94
CA GLY A 79 6.07 -9.30 3.28
C GLY A 79 5.14 -10.50 3.44
N HIS A 80 3.93 -10.42 2.85
CA HIS A 80 2.99 -11.53 2.85
C HIS A 80 3.48 -12.68 1.96
N SER A 81 4.08 -12.38 0.81
CA SER A 81 4.66 -13.40 -0.07
C SER A 81 5.81 -14.14 0.62
N ASP A 82 6.66 -13.42 1.38
CA ASP A 82 7.72 -14.04 2.17
C ASP A 82 7.16 -14.95 3.27
N ALA A 83 6.10 -14.54 3.94
CA ALA A 83 5.43 -15.37 4.95
C ALA A 83 4.85 -16.65 4.34
N VAL A 84 4.19 -16.54 3.19
CA VAL A 84 3.65 -17.67 2.44
C VAL A 84 4.75 -18.65 2.01
N ARG A 85 5.86 -18.16 1.47
CA ARG A 85 7.00 -19.01 1.05
C ARG A 85 7.67 -19.78 2.18
N ARG A 86 7.45 -19.36 3.45
CA ARG A 86 7.98 -20.06 4.62
C ARG A 86 7.08 -21.18 5.13
N VAL A 87 5.88 -21.33 4.58
CA VAL A 87 4.96 -22.43 4.94
C VAL A 87 5.56 -23.74 4.42
N PRO A 88 5.69 -24.78 5.27
CA PRO A 88 6.21 -26.09 4.84
C PRO A 88 5.41 -26.66 3.67
N GLY A 89 6.09 -27.18 2.66
CA GLY A 89 5.48 -27.73 1.44
C GLY A 89 5.31 -26.72 0.30
N VAL A 90 5.41 -25.41 0.55
CA VAL A 90 5.37 -24.38 -0.50
C VAL A 90 6.69 -24.38 -1.29
N LYS A 91 6.60 -24.61 -2.59
CA LYS A 91 7.73 -24.54 -3.53
C LYS A 91 7.94 -23.13 -4.06
N LYS A 92 6.83 -22.48 -4.47
CA LYS A 92 6.78 -21.07 -4.88
C LYS A 92 5.48 -20.48 -4.36
N GLY A 93 5.49 -19.17 -4.05
CA GLY A 93 4.30 -18.50 -3.56
C GLY A 93 4.39 -16.99 -3.64
N VAL A 94 3.28 -16.38 -4.04
CA VAL A 94 3.07 -14.93 -4.02
C VAL A 94 1.71 -14.61 -3.43
N GLN A 95 1.60 -13.43 -2.83
CA GLN A 95 0.34 -12.90 -2.34
C GLN A 95 0.07 -11.54 -2.98
N TYR A 96 -1.15 -11.39 -3.50
CA TYR A 96 -1.68 -10.13 -3.97
C TYR A 96 -2.74 -9.60 -3.00
N THR A 97 -2.61 -8.33 -2.62
CA THR A 97 -3.70 -7.60 -2.00
C THR A 97 -4.61 -7.07 -3.10
N LYS A 98 -5.89 -7.37 -3.02
CA LYS A 98 -6.91 -6.89 -3.97
C LYS A 98 -7.95 -6.07 -3.22
N PRO A 99 -8.36 -4.90 -3.72
CA PRO A 99 -9.49 -4.17 -3.16
C PRO A 99 -10.76 -5.03 -3.23
N ASN A 100 -11.57 -4.97 -2.19
CA ASN A 100 -12.91 -5.59 -2.21
C ASN A 100 -13.87 -4.68 -3.01
N PRO A 101 -14.43 -5.12 -4.14
CA PRO A 101 -15.30 -4.30 -4.96
C PRO A 101 -16.57 -3.84 -4.23
N ASP A 102 -17.12 -4.68 -3.36
CA ASP A 102 -18.33 -4.36 -2.59
C ASP A 102 -18.04 -3.27 -1.55
N ALA A 103 -16.85 -3.31 -0.94
CA ALA A 103 -16.41 -2.25 -0.02
C ALA A 103 -16.20 -0.91 -0.75
N ILE A 104 -15.59 -0.92 -1.95
CA ILE A 104 -15.47 0.29 -2.79
C ILE A 104 -16.86 0.84 -3.11
N ALA A 105 -17.79 -0.01 -3.53
CA ALA A 105 -19.14 0.40 -3.86
C ALA A 105 -19.88 0.98 -2.63
N ALA A 106 -19.72 0.37 -1.45
CA ALA A 106 -20.30 0.86 -0.20
C ALA A 106 -19.76 2.25 0.17
N VAL A 107 -18.44 2.45 0.10
CA VAL A 107 -17.82 3.77 0.36
C VAL A 107 -18.38 4.82 -0.60
N LYS A 108 -18.48 4.51 -1.90
CA LYS A 108 -19.02 5.42 -2.90
C LYS A 108 -20.50 5.77 -2.64
N ARG A 109 -21.25 4.89 -1.99
CA ARG A 109 -22.64 5.19 -1.55
C ARG A 109 -22.73 5.94 -0.23
N GLY A 110 -21.62 6.12 0.49
CA GLY A 110 -21.60 6.72 1.83
C GLY A 110 -21.95 5.74 2.96
N GLU A 111 -21.74 4.46 2.71
CA GLU A 111 -22.03 3.34 3.63
C GLU A 111 -20.73 2.73 4.20
N GLY A 112 -19.61 3.46 4.12
CA GLY A 112 -18.28 2.95 4.48
C GLY A 112 -17.91 3.06 5.96
N GLY A 113 -18.79 3.58 6.84
CA GLY A 113 -18.45 3.92 8.23
C GLY A 113 -17.95 2.77 9.10
N ASP A 114 -18.36 1.52 8.81
CA ASP A 114 -17.97 0.31 9.57
C ASP A 114 -16.92 -0.54 8.86
N LEU A 115 -16.33 -0.01 7.80
CA LEU A 115 -15.29 -0.72 7.04
C LEU A 115 -13.92 -0.50 7.68
N ASP A 116 -13.23 -1.59 7.92
CA ASP A 116 -11.82 -1.60 8.32
C ASP A 116 -10.94 -2.18 7.18
N ALA A 117 -9.64 -2.18 7.37
CA ALA A 117 -8.70 -2.70 6.38
C ALA A 117 -8.97 -4.16 6.00
N LYS A 118 -9.52 -4.97 6.92
CA LYS A 118 -9.80 -6.39 6.69
C LYS A 118 -11.01 -6.60 5.79
N LYS A 119 -12.03 -5.76 5.93
CA LYS A 119 -13.21 -5.78 5.07
C LYS A 119 -12.95 -5.13 3.71
N CYS A 120 -12.01 -4.20 3.65
CA CYS A 120 -11.67 -3.48 2.42
C CYS A 120 -10.81 -4.27 1.44
N HIS A 121 -10.14 -5.35 1.90
CA HIS A 121 -9.15 -6.04 1.09
C HIS A 121 -9.28 -7.55 1.15
N ILE A 122 -9.06 -8.18 -0.01
CA ILE A 122 -8.97 -9.62 -0.19
C ILE A 122 -7.49 -10.00 -0.31
N ARG A 123 -7.09 -11.07 0.35
CA ARG A 123 -5.76 -11.68 0.22
C ARG A 123 -5.84 -12.82 -0.78
N HIS A 124 -5.13 -12.71 -1.89
CA HIS A 124 -5.12 -13.74 -2.92
C HIS A 124 -3.71 -14.32 -3.07
N CYS A 125 -3.56 -15.60 -2.75
CA CYS A 125 -2.29 -16.33 -2.85
C CYS A 125 -2.30 -17.26 -4.05
N TYR A 126 -1.20 -17.28 -4.80
CA TYR A 126 -0.92 -18.26 -5.85
C TYR A 126 0.27 -19.10 -5.43
N ILE A 127 0.07 -20.41 -5.35
CA ILE A 127 0.99 -21.34 -4.70
C ILE A 127 1.36 -22.49 -5.65
N VAL A 128 2.63 -22.81 -5.70
CA VAL A 128 3.12 -24.06 -6.31
C VAL A 128 3.47 -25.02 -5.17
N ALA A 129 2.81 -26.16 -5.12
CA ALA A 129 3.01 -27.21 -4.11
C ALA A 129 2.59 -28.57 -4.65
N ASP A 130 3.00 -29.65 -3.98
CA ASP A 130 2.48 -30.99 -4.26
C ASP A 130 1.03 -31.14 -3.79
N GLU A 131 0.23 -31.91 -4.54
CA GLU A 131 -1.19 -32.08 -4.27
C GLU A 131 -1.46 -32.59 -2.84
N ALA A 132 -0.60 -33.45 -2.35
CA ALA A 132 -0.72 -34.03 -0.99
C ALA A 132 -0.58 -32.98 0.14
N ASP A 133 0.06 -31.84 -0.12
CA ASP A 133 0.33 -30.80 0.88
C ASP A 133 -0.68 -29.63 0.82
N GLN A 134 -1.51 -29.56 -0.21
CA GLN A 134 -2.34 -28.38 -0.51
C GLN A 134 -3.30 -28.02 0.64
N ASP A 135 -3.96 -28.99 1.24
CA ASP A 135 -4.91 -28.72 2.32
C ASP A 135 -4.20 -28.19 3.57
N ALA A 136 -3.05 -28.77 3.92
CA ALA A 136 -2.25 -28.30 5.06
C ALA A 136 -1.66 -26.89 4.82
N ILE A 137 -1.23 -26.61 3.61
CA ILE A 137 -0.74 -25.28 3.21
C ILE A 137 -1.86 -24.26 3.26
N ARG A 138 -3.04 -24.57 2.72
CA ARG A 138 -4.20 -23.68 2.76
C ARG A 138 -4.57 -23.33 4.18
N GLU A 139 -4.69 -24.33 5.06
CA GLU A 139 -5.01 -24.12 6.48
C GLU A 139 -3.95 -23.24 7.17
N ALA A 140 -2.67 -23.52 6.95
CA ALA A 140 -1.58 -22.75 7.53
C ALA A 140 -1.58 -21.29 7.07
N ILE A 141 -1.93 -21.01 5.82
CA ILE A 141 -2.02 -19.64 5.29
C ILE A 141 -3.21 -18.92 5.90
N VAL A 142 -4.43 -19.46 5.82
CA VAL A 142 -5.64 -18.73 6.24
C VAL A 142 -5.70 -18.48 7.75
N THR A 143 -5.01 -19.31 8.54
CA THR A 143 -4.92 -19.18 10.00
C THR A 143 -3.69 -18.44 10.48
N MET A 144 -2.82 -17.96 9.57
CA MET A 144 -1.57 -17.29 9.93
C MET A 144 -1.84 -15.95 10.62
N PRO A 145 -1.40 -15.79 11.88
CA PRO A 145 -1.56 -14.54 12.63
C PRO A 145 -0.84 -13.38 11.95
N ASP A 146 -1.34 -12.16 12.18
CA ASP A 146 -0.78 -10.87 11.71
C ASP A 146 -0.79 -10.67 10.19
N TYR A 147 -0.97 -11.73 9.39
CA TYR A 147 -0.94 -11.65 7.92
C TYR A 147 -2.31 -11.91 7.28
N PHE A 148 -3.00 -12.99 7.69
CA PHE A 148 -4.19 -13.48 7.00
C PHE A 148 -5.44 -13.56 7.89
N VAL A 149 -5.27 -13.81 9.19
CA VAL A 149 -6.41 -13.95 10.11
C VAL A 149 -7.33 -12.73 10.07
N GLY A 150 -8.60 -12.99 9.75
CA GLY A 150 -9.67 -12.00 9.68
C GLY A 150 -9.81 -11.31 8.32
N TYR A 151 -8.97 -11.64 7.34
CA TYR A 151 -9.17 -11.26 5.95
C TYR A 151 -9.91 -12.35 5.17
N GLU A 152 -10.67 -11.96 4.16
CA GLU A 152 -11.05 -12.88 3.10
C GLU A 152 -9.78 -13.32 2.37
N THR A 153 -9.50 -14.63 2.39
CA THR A 153 -8.26 -15.19 1.83
C THR A 153 -8.58 -16.27 0.81
N ILE A 154 -8.10 -16.08 -0.40
CA ILE A 154 -8.20 -17.04 -1.51
C ILE A 154 -6.81 -17.66 -1.70
N VAL A 155 -6.75 -18.98 -1.80
CA VAL A 155 -5.50 -19.72 -2.06
C VAL A 155 -5.70 -20.61 -3.27
N ASP A 156 -5.08 -20.25 -4.38
CA ASP A 156 -5.07 -21.02 -5.61
C ASP A 156 -3.74 -21.77 -5.75
N PHE A 157 -3.84 -23.05 -6.06
CA PHE A 157 -2.69 -23.87 -6.41
C PHE A 157 -2.57 -23.93 -7.92
N ILE A 158 -1.40 -23.54 -8.42
CA ILE A 158 -1.12 -23.42 -9.84
C ILE A 158 0.13 -24.23 -10.22
N SER A 159 0.31 -24.46 -11.51
CA SER A 159 1.52 -25.11 -12.01
C SER A 159 2.76 -24.20 -11.94
N ASP A 160 3.94 -24.80 -12.03
CA ASP A 160 5.20 -24.04 -12.08
C ASP A 160 5.26 -23.16 -13.34
N GLU A 161 4.76 -23.65 -14.46
CA GLU A 161 4.71 -22.92 -15.73
C GLU A 161 3.79 -21.68 -15.65
N GLU A 162 2.63 -21.81 -15.00
CA GLU A 162 1.73 -20.67 -14.76
C GLU A 162 2.37 -19.65 -13.86
N PHE A 163 3.03 -20.09 -12.79
CA PHE A 163 3.73 -19.20 -11.87
C PHE A 163 4.81 -18.39 -12.57
N GLU A 164 5.65 -19.03 -13.38
CA GLU A 164 6.71 -18.35 -14.14
C GLU A 164 6.16 -17.40 -15.19
N ARG A 165 5.05 -17.72 -15.82
CA ARG A 165 4.44 -16.88 -16.85
C ARG A 165 3.75 -15.64 -16.26
N ASP A 166 3.01 -15.79 -15.15
CA ASP A 166 2.03 -14.80 -14.72
C ASP A 166 2.43 -14.04 -13.45
N HIS A 167 3.41 -14.53 -12.67
CA HIS A 167 3.71 -14.02 -11.34
C HIS A 167 5.14 -13.52 -11.13
N GLN A 168 5.84 -13.15 -12.20
CA GLN A 168 7.20 -12.56 -12.13
C GLN A 168 7.21 -11.04 -12.03
N GLY A 169 6.07 -10.39 -12.26
CA GLY A 169 5.93 -8.94 -12.18
C GLY A 169 5.84 -8.42 -10.74
N MET A 170 5.94 -7.11 -10.60
CA MET A 170 5.74 -6.40 -9.33
C MET A 170 4.63 -5.34 -9.49
N PRO A 171 3.40 -5.73 -9.89
CA PRO A 171 2.32 -4.79 -10.04
C PRO A 171 1.88 -4.24 -8.68
N HIS A 172 1.54 -2.96 -8.66
CA HIS A 172 0.95 -2.29 -7.51
C HIS A 172 -0.14 -1.36 -7.98
N GLY A 173 -0.95 -0.89 -7.05
CA GLY A 173 -1.99 0.06 -7.36
C GLY A 173 -2.91 0.31 -6.19
N GLY A 174 -3.96 1.06 -6.46
CA GLY A 174 -4.98 1.35 -5.47
C GLY A 174 -5.85 2.53 -5.83
N ASN A 175 -6.76 2.85 -4.93
CA ASN A 175 -7.69 3.95 -5.07
C ASN A 175 -7.79 4.73 -3.76
N VAL A 176 -7.81 6.06 -3.87
CA VAL A 176 -8.26 6.94 -2.79
C VAL A 176 -9.65 7.42 -3.15
N VAL A 177 -10.63 7.07 -2.34
CA VAL A 177 -12.03 7.50 -2.50
C VAL A 177 -12.37 8.50 -1.41
N THR A 178 -12.80 9.71 -1.81
CA THR A 178 -13.31 10.76 -0.92
C THR A 178 -14.78 10.91 -1.22
N GLN A 179 -15.65 10.74 -0.21
CA GLN A 179 -17.10 10.85 -0.34
C GLN A 179 -17.64 11.87 0.65
N GLY A 180 -18.43 12.82 0.20
CA GLY A 180 -18.98 13.87 1.05
C GLY A 180 -20.07 14.69 0.39
N LYS A 181 -20.47 15.76 1.05
CA LYS A 181 -21.46 16.69 0.54
C LYS A 181 -20.83 18.06 0.30
N ALA A 182 -21.22 18.69 -0.80
CA ALA A 182 -21.05 20.12 -0.99
C ALA A 182 -22.45 20.73 -1.16
N GLY A 183 -22.85 21.61 -0.23
CA GLY A 183 -24.23 22.04 -0.08
C GLY A 183 -25.14 20.87 0.28
N THR A 184 -26.17 20.62 -0.50
CA THR A 184 -27.14 19.52 -0.29
C THR A 184 -26.82 18.28 -1.13
N SER A 185 -25.89 18.39 -2.07
CA SER A 185 -25.57 17.32 -3.03
C SER A 185 -24.39 16.47 -2.56
N ARG A 186 -24.50 15.17 -2.79
CA ARG A 186 -23.41 14.21 -2.54
C ARG A 186 -22.46 14.18 -3.72
N HIS A 187 -21.17 14.10 -3.40
CA HIS A 187 -20.09 14.00 -4.39
C HIS A 187 -19.12 12.88 -4.00
N VAL A 188 -18.50 12.31 -5.02
CA VAL A 188 -17.43 11.32 -4.88
C VAL A 188 -16.26 11.78 -5.73
N ILE A 189 -15.08 11.85 -5.12
CA ILE A 189 -13.79 12.04 -5.82
C ILE A 189 -13.03 10.73 -5.69
N GLU A 190 -12.51 10.23 -6.79
CA GLU A 190 -11.70 9.01 -6.82
C GLU A 190 -10.40 9.27 -7.55
N PHE A 191 -9.29 8.90 -6.90
CA PHE A 191 -7.97 8.86 -7.51
C PHE A 191 -7.55 7.39 -7.62
N GLY A 192 -7.37 6.92 -8.84
CA GLY A 192 -6.87 5.57 -9.14
C GLY A 192 -5.40 5.59 -9.53
N LEU A 193 -4.69 4.55 -9.15
CA LEU A 193 -3.30 4.31 -9.50
C LEU A 193 -3.12 2.86 -9.91
N GLU A 194 -2.50 2.64 -11.06
CA GLU A 194 -2.12 1.35 -11.58
C GLU A 194 -0.65 1.38 -11.99
N LEU A 195 0.16 0.51 -11.40
CA LEU A 195 1.60 0.44 -11.59
C LEU A 195 1.99 -0.93 -12.12
N GLU A 196 2.59 -0.97 -13.28
CA GLU A 196 3.22 -2.18 -13.80
C GLU A 196 4.42 -2.59 -12.93
N ARG A 197 5.22 -1.59 -12.50
CA ARG A 197 6.37 -1.78 -11.62
C ARG A 197 6.46 -0.68 -10.57
N ASN A 198 6.31 -1.05 -9.31
CA ASN A 198 6.36 -0.12 -8.18
C ASN A 198 7.68 0.69 -8.12
N PRO A 199 8.89 0.10 -8.25
CA PRO A 199 10.14 0.86 -8.09
C PRO A 199 10.27 2.02 -9.07
N ASP A 200 9.82 1.86 -10.31
CA ASP A 200 9.94 2.87 -11.35
C ASP A 200 9.06 4.10 -11.05
N PHE A 201 7.85 3.87 -10.58
CA PHE A 201 6.94 4.95 -10.21
C PHE A 201 7.40 5.66 -8.93
N THR A 202 7.83 4.91 -7.92
CA THR A 202 8.36 5.49 -6.68
C THR A 202 9.54 6.42 -6.95
N ALA A 203 10.46 6.03 -7.83
CA ALA A 203 11.57 6.89 -8.25
C ALA A 203 11.08 8.16 -8.97
N ALA A 204 10.07 8.07 -9.83
CA ALA A 204 9.47 9.24 -10.49
C ALA A 204 8.83 10.21 -9.50
N VAL A 205 8.14 9.71 -8.49
CA VAL A 205 7.56 10.52 -7.40
C VAL A 205 8.66 11.24 -6.61
N GLN A 206 9.73 10.52 -6.24
CA GLN A 206 10.88 11.14 -5.55
C GLN A 206 11.51 12.26 -6.37
N VAL A 207 11.74 12.07 -7.66
CA VAL A 207 12.29 13.10 -8.55
C VAL A 207 11.37 14.33 -8.63
N ALA A 208 10.04 14.12 -8.67
CA ALA A 208 9.07 15.21 -8.67
C ALA A 208 9.14 16.03 -7.37
N HIS A 209 9.20 15.36 -6.21
CA HIS A 209 9.36 16.02 -4.91
C HIS A 209 10.71 16.71 -4.78
N GLY A 210 11.80 16.10 -5.29
CA GLY A 210 13.12 16.72 -5.32
C GLY A 210 13.15 18.03 -6.10
N ARG A 211 12.47 18.08 -7.25
CA ARG A 211 12.32 19.33 -8.03
C ARG A 211 11.49 20.39 -7.30
N ALA A 212 10.50 19.98 -6.50
CA ALA A 212 9.69 20.92 -5.73
C ALA A 212 10.39 21.42 -4.45
N ALA A 213 11.35 20.65 -3.94
CA ALA A 213 12.13 21.00 -2.74
C ALA A 213 13.31 21.96 -3.05
N HIS A 214 13.74 22.02 -4.29
CA HIS A 214 14.82 22.92 -4.77
C HIS A 214 14.27 24.28 -5.12
#